data_bb3041f31da3aaef755f0b61f0d6900a
#
_entry.id   bb3041f31da3aaef755f0b61f0d6900a
#
_cell.length_a   1.000
_cell.length_b   1.000
_cell.length_c   1.000
_cell.angle_alpha   90.00
_cell.angle_beta   90.00
_cell.angle_gamma   90.00
#
_symmetry.space_group_name_H-M   'P 1'
#
loop_
_entity.id
_entity.type
_entity.pdbx_description
1 polymer ?
#
loop_
_entity_poly.entity_id
_entity_poly.type
_entity_poly.pdbx_seq_one_letter_code
_entity_poly.pdbx_strand_id
1 'polypeptide(L)'
;MMELTEPEIQRYSRHIILQDVGGKGQLKLKRAKVLLIGAGGLGSPAGLYLAAAGIGTIGLVDGDVVDLSNLQRQIMHSTATLGEPKVESGRKTLSAINPDITVNAYHQLVDADNILSLVSQYDIVLDGSDNFTTRFLVNDACFFAKKTLISASMFRFEGQLTTIKPHQGYPCYRCLYPEPPPAGLVPNCQEAGVLGVLAGTMGILQASEAIKEILGIGETVADKLVIYDALDMKFRKVSRPKDPTCPLCGPNPKIKDLSLDYTVSCTI
;
A
#
# COMPACT_ATOMS: atom_id res chain seq x y z
N MET A 1 -3.84 -28.26 11.99
CA MET A 1 -2.85 -27.16 11.85
C MET A 1 -2.76 -26.81 10.37
N MET A 2 -2.61 -25.52 10.03
CA MET A 2 -2.38 -25.15 8.62
C MET A 2 -0.94 -25.51 8.27
N GLU A 3 -0.75 -26.32 7.25
CA GLU A 3 0.55 -26.79 6.76
C GLU A 3 0.72 -26.39 5.30
N LEU A 4 1.94 -26.39 4.80
CA LEU A 4 2.22 -26.22 3.37
C LEU A 4 2.02 -27.56 2.67
N THR A 5 1.33 -27.56 1.55
CA THR A 5 1.23 -28.72 0.66
C THR A 5 2.51 -28.89 -0.15
N GLU A 6 2.73 -30.08 -0.72
CA GLU A 6 3.89 -30.32 -1.60
C GLU A 6 4.00 -29.32 -2.77
N PRO A 7 2.90 -28.98 -3.49
CA PRO A 7 2.96 -27.93 -4.51
C PRO A 7 3.36 -26.55 -3.95
N GLU A 8 2.90 -26.18 -2.75
CA GLU A 8 3.28 -24.93 -2.10
C GLU A 8 4.77 -24.95 -1.69
N ILE A 9 5.27 -26.05 -1.17
CA ILE A 9 6.69 -26.22 -0.85
C ILE A 9 7.54 -26.03 -2.12
N GLN A 10 7.13 -26.59 -3.22
CA GLN A 10 7.80 -26.42 -4.52
C GLN A 10 7.73 -24.96 -4.98
N ARG A 11 6.53 -24.32 -4.94
CA ARG A 11 6.29 -22.95 -5.34
C ARG A 11 7.16 -21.96 -4.56
N TYR A 12 7.20 -22.13 -3.24
CA TYR A 12 7.90 -21.20 -2.33
C TYR A 12 9.29 -21.68 -1.93
N SER A 13 9.86 -22.68 -2.61
CA SER A 13 11.14 -23.27 -2.27
C SER A 13 12.26 -22.24 -2.08
N ARG A 14 12.28 -21.19 -2.91
CA ARG A 14 13.27 -20.10 -2.85
C ARG A 14 13.13 -19.21 -1.61
N HIS A 15 11.93 -19.07 -1.07
CA HIS A 15 11.69 -18.41 0.23
C HIS A 15 12.06 -19.35 1.39
N ILE A 16 11.69 -20.61 1.29
CA ILE A 16 11.86 -21.60 2.38
C ILE A 16 13.33 -21.85 2.70
N ILE A 17 14.23 -21.78 1.72
CA ILE A 17 15.68 -21.93 1.95
C ILE A 17 16.36 -20.72 2.57
N LEU A 18 15.71 -19.55 2.60
CA LEU A 18 16.23 -18.37 3.31
C LEU A 18 16.10 -18.61 4.82
N GLN A 19 17.20 -18.51 5.57
CA GLN A 19 17.23 -18.81 7.01
C GLN A 19 16.22 -17.94 7.81
N ASP A 20 16.08 -16.67 7.45
CA ASP A 20 15.17 -15.74 8.12
C ASP A 20 13.69 -15.94 7.76
N VAL A 21 13.39 -16.72 6.73
CA VAL A 21 12.04 -17.04 6.30
C VAL A 21 11.66 -18.46 6.71
N GLY A 22 12.28 -19.46 6.10
CA GLY A 22 12.02 -20.87 6.35
C GLY A 22 10.56 -21.26 6.08
N GLY A 23 10.20 -22.49 6.40
CA GLY A 23 8.81 -22.96 6.31
C GLY A 23 7.88 -22.24 7.28
N LYS A 24 8.37 -21.83 8.46
CA LYS A 24 7.58 -21.07 9.46
C LYS A 24 7.22 -19.66 8.95
N GLY A 25 8.17 -18.99 8.30
CA GLY A 25 7.92 -17.68 7.69
C GLY A 25 6.94 -17.80 6.54
N GLN A 26 7.07 -18.81 5.67
CA GLN A 26 6.11 -19.01 4.58
C GLN A 26 4.70 -19.29 5.10
N LEU A 27 4.55 -20.00 6.22
CA LEU A 27 3.25 -20.15 6.89
C LEU A 27 2.68 -18.84 7.45
N LYS A 28 3.54 -17.91 7.91
CA LYS A 28 3.09 -16.56 8.29
C LYS A 28 2.54 -15.81 7.08
N LEU A 29 3.23 -15.84 5.93
CA LEU A 29 2.76 -15.23 4.69
C LEU A 29 1.43 -15.83 4.24
N LYS A 30 1.29 -17.15 4.26
CA LYS A 30 0.04 -17.86 3.92
C LYS A 30 -1.14 -17.49 4.81
N ARG A 31 -0.92 -17.08 6.05
CA ARG A 31 -1.98 -16.66 6.99
C ARG A 31 -2.29 -15.17 6.89
N ALA A 32 -1.36 -14.38 6.38
CA ALA A 32 -1.46 -12.94 6.36
C ALA A 32 -2.54 -12.45 5.40
N LYS A 33 -3.16 -11.32 5.79
CA LYS A 33 -4.15 -10.60 5.01
C LYS A 33 -3.65 -9.20 4.74
N VAL A 34 -3.49 -8.84 3.48
CA VAL A 34 -2.98 -7.54 3.04
C VAL A 34 -4.03 -6.83 2.20
N LEU A 35 -4.31 -5.57 2.54
CA LEU A 35 -5.22 -4.70 1.79
C LEU A 35 -4.43 -3.74 0.92
N LEU A 36 -4.73 -3.68 -0.36
CA LEU A 36 -4.21 -2.69 -1.30
C LEU A 36 -5.30 -1.64 -1.56
N ILE A 37 -5.07 -0.42 -1.13
CA ILE A 37 -5.89 0.73 -1.49
C ILE A 37 -5.33 1.32 -2.78
N GLY A 38 -6.06 1.12 -3.87
CA GLY A 38 -5.64 1.42 -5.23
C GLY A 38 -5.02 0.22 -5.96
N ALA A 39 -5.62 -0.15 -7.09
CA ALA A 39 -5.14 -1.16 -8.03
C ALA A 39 -4.39 -0.51 -9.21
N GLY A 40 -3.82 0.67 -8.99
CA GLY A 40 -3.12 1.50 -9.96
C GLY A 40 -1.63 1.18 -10.10
N GLY A 41 -0.83 2.23 -10.35
CA GLY A 41 0.61 2.10 -10.63
C GLY A 41 1.44 1.52 -9.48
N LEU A 42 1.11 1.84 -8.22
CA LEU A 42 1.76 1.29 -7.01
C LEU A 42 1.18 -0.08 -6.65
N GLY A 43 -0.16 -0.19 -6.65
CA GLY A 43 -0.85 -1.42 -6.28
C GLY A 43 -0.59 -2.58 -7.25
N SER A 44 -0.39 -2.30 -8.55
CA SER A 44 -0.10 -3.33 -9.55
C SER A 44 1.16 -4.14 -9.22
N PRO A 45 2.35 -3.56 -9.14
CA PRO A 45 3.56 -4.32 -8.83
C PRO A 45 3.53 -4.90 -7.41
N ALA A 46 2.99 -4.16 -6.43
CA ALA A 46 2.86 -4.65 -5.07
C ALA A 46 2.00 -5.93 -5.02
N GLY A 47 0.81 -5.90 -5.64
CA GLY A 47 -0.10 -7.04 -5.69
C GLY A 47 0.51 -8.27 -6.36
N LEU A 48 1.19 -8.08 -7.52
CA LEU A 48 1.85 -9.17 -8.23
C LEU A 48 2.88 -9.90 -7.35
N TYR A 49 3.75 -9.15 -6.67
CA TYR A 49 4.78 -9.76 -5.80
C TYR A 49 4.22 -10.33 -4.51
N LEU A 50 3.19 -9.72 -3.91
CA LEU A 50 2.52 -10.27 -2.73
C LEU A 50 1.79 -11.59 -3.07
N ALA A 51 1.13 -11.66 -4.23
CA ALA A 51 0.50 -12.88 -4.72
C ALA A 51 1.54 -13.99 -4.99
N ALA A 52 2.63 -13.64 -5.70
CA ALA A 52 3.73 -14.57 -5.97
C ALA A 52 4.40 -15.07 -4.68
N ALA A 53 4.52 -14.21 -3.66
CA ALA A 53 5.07 -14.55 -2.35
C ALA A 53 4.13 -15.44 -1.51
N GLY A 54 2.87 -15.60 -1.90
CA GLY A 54 1.91 -16.44 -1.20
C GLY A 54 1.28 -15.77 0.02
N ILE A 55 0.99 -14.46 -0.06
CA ILE A 55 0.10 -13.80 0.91
C ILE A 55 -1.28 -14.45 0.78
N GLY A 56 -1.76 -15.07 1.86
CA GLY A 56 -2.95 -15.91 1.80
C GLY A 56 -4.23 -15.18 1.42
N THR A 57 -4.36 -13.91 1.79
CA THR A 57 -5.51 -13.09 1.38
C THR A 57 -5.04 -11.69 0.96
N ILE A 58 -5.42 -11.29 -0.25
CA ILE A 58 -5.19 -9.94 -0.78
C ILE A 58 -6.54 -9.27 -1.03
N GLY A 59 -6.77 -8.11 -0.41
CA GLY A 59 -7.88 -7.23 -0.75
C GLY A 59 -7.43 -6.19 -1.76
N LEU A 60 -8.21 -5.99 -2.81
CA LEU A 60 -8.03 -4.92 -3.79
C LEU A 60 -9.20 -3.95 -3.69
N VAL A 61 -8.94 -2.68 -3.45
CA VAL A 61 -9.96 -1.62 -3.40
C VAL A 61 -9.63 -0.56 -4.44
N ASP A 62 -10.51 -0.36 -5.39
CA ASP A 62 -10.40 0.68 -6.42
C ASP A 62 -11.78 0.91 -7.04
N GLY A 63 -12.18 2.17 -7.24
CA GLY A 63 -13.46 2.51 -7.86
C GLY A 63 -13.41 2.66 -9.38
N ASP A 64 -12.22 2.62 -9.98
CA ASP A 64 -12.02 2.90 -11.39
C ASP A 64 -12.15 1.66 -12.29
N VAL A 65 -12.23 1.94 -13.57
CA VAL A 65 -12.08 0.96 -14.66
C VAL A 65 -10.69 1.08 -15.29
N VAL A 66 -10.27 0.02 -15.99
CA VAL A 66 -9.01 0.01 -16.74
C VAL A 66 -9.11 0.93 -17.95
N ASP A 67 -8.20 1.88 -18.05
CA ASP A 67 -8.08 2.82 -19.17
C ASP A 67 -6.76 2.62 -19.91
N LEU A 68 -6.73 2.89 -21.21
CA LEU A 68 -5.56 2.73 -22.06
C LEU A 68 -4.37 3.56 -21.56
N SER A 69 -4.61 4.78 -21.06
CA SER A 69 -3.60 5.68 -20.51
C SER A 69 -2.96 5.14 -19.22
N ASN A 70 -3.56 4.14 -18.61
CA ASN A 70 -3.05 3.52 -17.38
C ASN A 70 -2.01 2.44 -17.65
N LEU A 71 -2.06 1.77 -18.80
CA LEU A 71 -1.32 0.53 -19.09
C LEU A 71 0.20 0.71 -19.12
N GLN A 72 0.70 1.94 -19.29
CA GLN A 72 2.13 2.22 -19.27
C GLN A 72 2.77 2.07 -17.86
N ARG A 73 1.93 1.97 -16.78
CA ARG A 73 2.41 1.81 -15.39
C ARG A 73 1.60 0.84 -14.54
N GLN A 74 0.37 0.53 -14.91
CA GLN A 74 -0.53 -0.36 -14.15
C GLN A 74 -0.46 -1.79 -14.71
N ILE A 75 0.69 -2.43 -14.51
CA ILE A 75 1.09 -3.70 -15.15
C ILE A 75 0.28 -4.93 -14.70
N MET A 76 -0.62 -4.79 -13.73
CA MET A 76 -1.58 -5.82 -13.33
C MET A 76 -2.73 -5.95 -14.35
N HIS A 77 -2.91 -4.92 -15.18
CA HIS A 77 -3.95 -4.83 -16.21
C HIS A 77 -3.36 -5.01 -17.60
N SER A 78 -4.23 -5.25 -18.58
CA SER A 78 -3.82 -5.45 -19.97
C SER A 78 -4.85 -4.82 -20.93
N THR A 79 -4.48 -4.71 -22.21
CA THR A 79 -5.39 -4.24 -23.27
C THR A 79 -6.67 -5.10 -23.35
N ALA A 80 -6.58 -6.39 -23.01
CA ALA A 80 -7.73 -7.30 -23.03
C ALA A 80 -8.75 -6.98 -21.93
N THR A 81 -8.39 -6.21 -20.90
CA THR A 81 -9.26 -5.85 -19.77
C THR A 81 -9.69 -4.37 -19.79
N LEU A 82 -9.52 -3.66 -20.91
CA LEU A 82 -10.00 -2.29 -21.06
C LEU A 82 -11.49 -2.16 -20.76
N GLY A 83 -11.86 -1.19 -19.92
CA GLY A 83 -13.22 -0.95 -19.48
C GLY A 83 -13.71 -1.85 -18.33
N GLU A 84 -12.98 -2.90 -17.96
CA GLU A 84 -13.31 -3.70 -16.78
C GLU A 84 -12.96 -2.94 -15.49
N PRO A 85 -13.68 -3.17 -14.37
CA PRO A 85 -13.24 -2.68 -13.06
C PRO A 85 -11.82 -3.12 -12.76
N LYS A 86 -10.95 -2.18 -12.31
CA LYS A 86 -9.55 -2.47 -12.02
C LYS A 86 -9.39 -3.62 -11.01
N VAL A 87 -10.26 -3.69 -10.01
CA VAL A 87 -10.22 -4.74 -8.99
C VAL A 87 -10.54 -6.13 -9.56
N GLU A 88 -11.43 -6.23 -10.56
CA GLU A 88 -11.75 -7.50 -11.21
C GLU A 88 -10.63 -7.95 -12.17
N SER A 89 -10.10 -7.02 -12.96
CA SER A 89 -8.91 -7.26 -13.78
C SER A 89 -7.74 -7.72 -12.91
N GLY A 90 -7.49 -7.04 -11.79
CA GLY A 90 -6.45 -7.39 -10.82
C GLY A 90 -6.68 -8.77 -10.19
N ARG A 91 -7.91 -9.08 -9.76
CA ARG A 91 -8.25 -10.39 -9.20
C ARG A 91 -7.94 -11.52 -10.17
N LYS A 92 -8.31 -11.38 -11.45
CA LYS A 92 -7.99 -12.37 -12.49
C LYS A 92 -6.48 -12.59 -12.63
N THR A 93 -5.71 -11.51 -12.69
CA THR A 93 -4.26 -11.55 -12.86
C THR A 93 -3.56 -12.18 -11.65
N LEU A 94 -3.91 -11.75 -10.44
CA LEU A 94 -3.29 -12.28 -9.21
C LEU A 94 -3.62 -13.76 -9.00
N SER A 95 -4.87 -14.18 -9.27
CA SER A 95 -5.27 -15.58 -9.19
C SER A 95 -4.59 -16.45 -10.26
N ALA A 96 -4.27 -15.90 -11.44
CA ALA A 96 -3.50 -16.59 -12.46
C ALA A 96 -2.02 -16.79 -12.05
N ILE A 97 -1.43 -15.84 -11.30
CA ILE A 97 -0.08 -15.97 -10.76
C ILE A 97 -0.05 -17.02 -9.65
N ASN A 98 -1.04 -16.95 -8.75
CA ASN A 98 -1.10 -17.85 -7.61
C ASN A 98 -2.56 -18.24 -7.31
N PRO A 99 -3.00 -19.43 -7.74
CA PRO A 99 -4.37 -19.91 -7.54
C PRO A 99 -4.65 -20.31 -6.08
N ASP A 100 -3.62 -20.44 -5.24
CA ASP A 100 -3.74 -20.91 -3.85
C ASP A 100 -4.07 -19.78 -2.86
N ILE A 101 -4.13 -18.51 -3.33
CA ILE A 101 -4.47 -17.35 -2.52
C ILE A 101 -5.93 -16.92 -2.74
N THR A 102 -6.46 -16.19 -1.76
CA THR A 102 -7.77 -15.52 -1.88
C THR A 102 -7.58 -14.08 -2.29
N VAL A 103 -8.26 -13.63 -3.35
CA VAL A 103 -8.28 -12.23 -3.78
C VAL A 103 -9.70 -11.68 -3.66
N ASN A 104 -9.90 -10.75 -2.73
CA ASN A 104 -11.16 -10.05 -2.52
C ASN A 104 -11.14 -8.74 -3.32
N ALA A 105 -12.07 -8.58 -4.25
CA ALA A 105 -12.22 -7.40 -5.09
C ALA A 105 -13.33 -6.50 -4.54
N TYR A 106 -13.01 -5.24 -4.24
CA TYR A 106 -13.96 -4.24 -3.75
C TYR A 106 -14.00 -3.08 -4.75
N HIS A 107 -14.97 -3.13 -5.67
CA HIS A 107 -15.18 -2.07 -6.65
C HIS A 107 -15.91 -0.90 -6.01
N GLN A 108 -15.18 -0.09 -5.27
CA GLN A 108 -15.70 1.08 -4.57
C GLN A 108 -14.58 2.08 -4.27
N LEU A 109 -14.95 3.34 -4.11
CA LEU A 109 -14.07 4.35 -3.50
C LEU A 109 -14.08 4.16 -1.98
N VAL A 110 -12.96 4.47 -1.33
CA VAL A 110 -12.90 4.54 0.13
C VAL A 110 -13.37 5.90 0.62
N ASP A 111 -14.19 5.88 1.65
CA ASP A 111 -14.74 7.04 2.34
C ASP A 111 -14.76 6.81 3.85
N ALA A 112 -15.22 7.82 4.62
CA ALA A 112 -15.28 7.75 6.07
C ALA A 112 -16.21 6.66 6.61
N ASP A 113 -17.24 6.28 5.85
CA ASP A 113 -18.24 5.31 6.26
C ASP A 113 -17.75 3.86 6.09
N ASN A 114 -16.94 3.59 5.05
CA ASN A 114 -16.55 2.23 4.70
C ASN A 114 -15.12 1.83 5.10
N ILE A 115 -14.19 2.79 5.18
CA ILE A 115 -12.76 2.50 5.33
C ILE A 115 -12.41 1.78 6.61
N LEU A 116 -13.02 2.16 7.76
CA LEU A 116 -12.67 1.57 9.06
C LEU A 116 -13.04 0.09 9.13
N SER A 117 -14.23 -0.27 8.63
CA SER A 117 -14.67 -1.66 8.56
C SER A 117 -13.79 -2.49 7.63
N LEU A 118 -13.34 -1.88 6.53
CA LEU A 118 -12.51 -2.53 5.54
C LEU A 118 -11.10 -2.81 6.08
N VAL A 119 -10.39 -1.80 6.58
CA VAL A 119 -9.02 -1.97 7.09
C VAL A 119 -8.95 -2.91 8.31
N SER A 120 -10.02 -2.97 9.11
CA SER A 120 -10.08 -3.84 10.30
C SER A 120 -9.98 -5.33 9.95
N GLN A 121 -10.36 -5.74 8.75
CA GLN A 121 -10.35 -7.14 8.28
C GLN A 121 -8.96 -7.63 7.85
N TYR A 122 -7.97 -6.74 7.74
CA TYR A 122 -6.65 -7.03 7.24
C TYR A 122 -5.56 -6.77 8.30
N ASP A 123 -4.40 -7.38 8.12
CA ASP A 123 -3.27 -7.24 9.04
C ASP A 123 -2.42 -6.02 8.69
N ILE A 124 -2.21 -5.80 7.38
CA ILE A 124 -1.41 -4.71 6.83
C ILE A 124 -2.19 -4.05 5.70
N VAL A 125 -2.05 -2.73 5.60
CA VAL A 125 -2.62 -1.91 4.53
C VAL A 125 -1.49 -1.28 3.71
N LEU A 126 -1.58 -1.36 2.39
CA LEU A 126 -0.72 -0.63 1.47
C LEU A 126 -1.53 0.51 0.83
N ASP A 127 -1.03 1.72 0.98
CA ASP A 127 -1.60 2.89 0.32
C ASP A 127 -0.91 3.09 -1.04
N GLY A 128 -1.66 2.81 -2.09
CA GLY A 128 -1.28 3.05 -3.48
C GLY A 128 -2.09 4.17 -4.13
N SER A 129 -2.74 5.02 -3.33
CA SER A 129 -3.54 6.14 -3.81
C SER A 129 -2.67 7.26 -4.41
N ASP A 130 -3.24 8.00 -5.33
CA ASP A 130 -2.60 9.13 -6.03
C ASP A 130 -3.10 10.51 -5.58
N ASN A 131 -3.93 10.55 -4.52
CA ASN A 131 -4.52 11.77 -4.01
C ASN A 131 -4.39 11.90 -2.48
N PHE A 132 -4.36 13.14 -2.01
CA PHE A 132 -4.19 13.44 -0.58
C PHE A 132 -5.41 13.05 0.25
N THR A 133 -6.62 13.24 -0.25
CA THR A 133 -7.87 12.87 0.43
C THR A 133 -7.84 11.44 0.92
N THR A 134 -7.63 10.49 0.00
CA THR A 134 -7.53 9.07 0.32
C THR A 134 -6.38 8.78 1.28
N ARG A 135 -5.23 9.41 1.07
CA ARG A 135 -4.03 9.16 1.87
C ARG A 135 -4.20 9.55 3.34
N PHE A 136 -4.79 10.72 3.61
CA PHE A 136 -5.11 11.17 4.97
C PHE A 136 -6.17 10.28 5.60
N LEU A 137 -7.23 9.95 4.88
CA LEU A 137 -8.29 9.07 5.35
C LEU A 137 -7.75 7.68 5.73
N VAL A 138 -6.95 7.06 4.85
CA VAL A 138 -6.37 5.73 5.10
C VAL A 138 -5.42 5.75 6.31
N ASN A 139 -4.59 6.80 6.45
CA ASN A 139 -3.74 6.96 7.63
C ASN A 139 -4.56 7.01 8.91
N ASP A 140 -5.61 7.84 8.95
CA ASP A 140 -6.44 8.03 10.13
C ASP A 140 -7.22 6.74 10.47
N ALA A 141 -7.76 6.07 9.46
CA ALA A 141 -8.44 4.78 9.64
C ALA A 141 -7.48 3.69 10.18
N CYS A 142 -6.28 3.60 9.63
CA CYS A 142 -5.26 2.66 10.12
C CYS A 142 -4.82 2.98 11.56
N PHE A 143 -4.76 4.26 11.93
CA PHE A 143 -4.50 4.68 13.31
C PHE A 143 -5.58 4.16 14.26
N PHE A 144 -6.86 4.42 13.97
CA PHE A 144 -7.98 3.98 14.82
C PHE A 144 -8.13 2.45 14.86
N ALA A 145 -7.91 1.77 13.72
CA ALA A 145 -7.93 0.31 13.64
C ALA A 145 -6.66 -0.36 14.21
N LYS A 146 -5.63 0.41 14.61
CA LYS A 146 -4.32 -0.09 15.07
C LYS A 146 -3.66 -1.02 14.04
N LYS A 147 -3.72 -0.64 12.76
CA LYS A 147 -3.11 -1.40 11.65
C LYS A 147 -1.83 -0.72 11.16
N THR A 148 -0.89 -1.54 10.71
CA THR A 148 0.30 -1.04 10.02
C THR A 148 -0.09 -0.61 8.62
N LEU A 149 0.31 0.60 8.24
CA LEU A 149 0.14 1.17 6.91
C LEU A 149 1.51 1.33 6.24
N ILE A 150 1.64 0.89 5.01
CA ILE A 150 2.83 1.13 4.19
C ILE A 150 2.42 2.10 3.09
N SER A 151 2.84 3.34 3.24
CA SER A 151 2.47 4.42 2.32
C SER A 151 3.62 4.73 1.36
N ALA A 152 3.30 4.79 0.07
CA ALA A 152 4.19 5.28 -0.96
C ALA A 152 3.53 6.37 -1.79
N SER A 153 4.37 7.23 -2.34
CA SER A 153 3.95 8.25 -3.29
C SER A 153 5.03 8.45 -4.33
N MET A 154 4.63 9.04 -5.44
CA MET A 154 5.55 9.38 -6.51
C MET A 154 5.13 10.69 -7.18
N PHE A 155 6.11 11.44 -7.62
CA PHE A 155 5.92 12.66 -8.36
C PHE A 155 7.03 12.81 -9.37
N ARG A 156 6.69 12.89 -10.67
CA ARG A 156 7.65 12.95 -11.78
C ARG A 156 8.66 11.81 -11.74
N PHE A 157 9.84 12.05 -11.16
CA PHE A 157 10.98 11.12 -11.08
C PHE A 157 11.35 10.77 -9.64
N GLU A 158 10.65 11.31 -8.65
CA GLU A 158 10.89 11.02 -7.24
C GLU A 158 9.81 10.12 -6.65
N GLY A 159 10.22 9.12 -5.88
CA GLY A 159 9.36 8.26 -5.09
C GLY A 159 9.63 8.42 -3.60
N GLN A 160 8.59 8.29 -2.78
CA GLN A 160 8.66 8.33 -1.32
C GLN A 160 8.01 7.09 -0.73
N LEU A 161 8.60 6.54 0.33
CA LEU A 161 8.09 5.36 1.04
C LEU A 161 8.28 5.52 2.54
N THR A 162 7.28 5.12 3.31
CA THR A 162 7.38 5.03 4.76
C THR A 162 6.43 3.95 5.30
N THR A 163 6.83 3.30 6.40
CA THR A 163 5.95 2.42 7.18
C THR A 163 5.36 3.22 8.35
N ILE A 164 4.06 3.12 8.56
CA ILE A 164 3.31 3.89 9.57
C ILE A 164 2.67 2.91 10.55
N LYS A 165 3.12 2.92 11.81
CA LYS A 165 2.62 2.05 12.87
C LYS A 165 2.58 2.77 14.23
N PRO A 166 1.73 3.81 14.36
CA PRO A 166 1.70 4.65 15.56
C PRO A 166 1.26 3.90 16.81
N HIS A 167 0.53 2.79 16.68
CA HIS A 167 0.17 1.89 17.78
C HIS A 167 1.39 1.18 18.40
N GLN A 168 2.54 1.22 17.74
CA GLN A 168 3.83 0.71 18.24
C GLN A 168 4.79 1.86 18.64
N GLY A 169 4.29 3.09 18.77
CA GLY A 169 5.09 4.25 19.19
C GLY A 169 5.75 5.04 18.06
N TYR A 170 5.63 4.62 16.82
CA TYR A 170 6.19 5.30 15.65
C TYR A 170 5.32 6.49 15.19
N PRO A 171 5.87 7.45 14.41
CA PRO A 171 5.10 8.55 13.89
C PRO A 171 4.01 8.10 12.91
N CYS A 172 2.88 8.82 12.85
CA CYS A 172 1.86 8.65 11.81
C CYS A 172 2.13 9.59 10.61
N TYR A 173 1.30 9.50 9.56
CA TYR A 173 1.43 10.37 8.39
C TYR A 173 1.28 11.85 8.75
N ARG A 174 0.39 12.18 9.70
CA ARG A 174 0.16 13.55 10.16
C ARG A 174 1.30 14.14 11.03
N CYS A 175 2.26 13.32 11.47
CA CYS A 175 3.49 13.85 12.07
C CYS A 175 4.40 14.53 11.02
N LEU A 176 4.29 14.13 9.75
CA LEU A 176 5.04 14.73 8.64
C LEU A 176 4.22 15.80 7.92
N TYR A 177 2.94 15.52 7.71
CA TYR A 177 1.98 16.40 7.04
C TYR A 177 0.75 16.57 7.95
N PRO A 178 0.69 17.60 8.83
CA PRO A 178 -0.42 17.77 9.77
C PRO A 178 -1.78 17.93 9.10
N GLU A 179 -1.80 18.61 7.95
CA GLU A 179 -2.98 18.92 7.16
C GLU A 179 -2.71 18.67 5.68
N PRO A 180 -3.75 18.40 4.87
CA PRO A 180 -3.62 18.36 3.42
C PRO A 180 -3.10 19.68 2.87
N PRO A 181 -2.31 19.65 1.78
CA PRO A 181 -1.90 20.90 1.11
C PRO A 181 -3.13 21.65 0.59
N PRO A 182 -3.08 22.99 0.52
CA PRO A 182 -4.12 23.78 -0.13
C PRO A 182 -4.42 23.29 -1.55
N ALA A 183 -5.69 23.35 -1.96
CA ALA A 183 -6.12 22.95 -3.29
C ALA A 183 -5.29 23.66 -4.38
N GLY A 184 -4.85 22.93 -5.41
CA GLY A 184 -4.09 23.47 -6.54
C GLY A 184 -2.59 23.73 -6.26
N LEU A 185 -2.10 23.55 -5.02
CA LEU A 185 -0.68 23.77 -4.70
C LEU A 185 0.22 22.64 -5.23
N VAL A 186 -0.30 21.42 -5.23
CA VAL A 186 0.44 20.25 -5.70
C VAL A 186 -0.32 19.61 -6.85
N PRO A 187 0.22 19.63 -8.09
CA PRO A 187 -0.43 18.96 -9.22
C PRO A 187 -0.50 17.45 -8.99
N ASN A 188 -1.56 16.83 -9.49
CA ASN A 188 -1.70 15.39 -9.43
C ASN A 188 -0.78 14.68 -10.45
N CYS A 189 -0.65 13.34 -10.33
CA CYS A 189 0.19 12.56 -11.22
C CYS A 189 -0.26 12.59 -12.69
N GLN A 190 -1.54 12.87 -12.96
CA GLN A 190 -2.07 12.97 -14.32
C GLN A 190 -1.60 14.26 -14.99
N GLU A 191 -1.53 15.34 -14.23
CA GLU A 191 -1.08 16.65 -14.72
C GLU A 191 0.44 16.75 -14.83
N ALA A 192 1.18 16.21 -13.85
CA ALA A 192 2.63 16.31 -13.77
C ALA A 192 3.39 15.27 -14.59
N GLY A 193 2.72 14.18 -14.99
CA GLY A 193 3.34 12.99 -15.56
C GLY A 193 4.09 12.14 -14.54
N VAL A 194 4.31 10.88 -14.87
CA VAL A 194 5.06 9.93 -14.03
C VAL A 194 5.78 8.89 -14.90
N LEU A 195 7.03 8.61 -14.55
CA LEU A 195 7.78 7.53 -15.19
C LEU A 195 7.22 6.17 -14.71
N GLY A 196 6.72 5.33 -15.64
CA GLY A 196 6.01 4.09 -15.28
C GLY A 196 6.83 3.12 -14.42
N VAL A 197 8.13 2.98 -14.69
CA VAL A 197 9.03 2.12 -13.91
C VAL A 197 9.25 2.64 -12.48
N LEU A 198 9.07 3.95 -12.22
CA LEU A 198 9.10 4.48 -10.87
C LEU A 198 7.95 3.93 -10.03
N ALA A 199 6.75 3.85 -10.60
CA ALA A 199 5.60 3.21 -9.96
C ALA A 199 5.92 1.73 -9.64
N GLY A 200 6.55 1.02 -10.58
CA GLY A 200 7.04 -0.34 -10.38
C GLY A 200 7.98 -0.45 -9.18
N THR A 201 9.03 0.36 -9.16
CA THR A 201 10.03 0.37 -8.08
C THR A 201 9.39 0.61 -6.71
N MET A 202 8.56 1.66 -6.60
CA MET A 202 7.95 2.03 -5.32
C MET A 202 6.96 1.00 -4.82
N GLY A 203 6.14 0.41 -5.70
CA GLY A 203 5.20 -0.66 -5.31
C GLY A 203 5.91 -1.95 -4.88
N ILE A 204 7.04 -2.31 -5.52
CA ILE A 204 7.87 -3.44 -5.08
C ILE A 204 8.48 -3.18 -3.71
N LEU A 205 8.92 -1.95 -3.43
CA LEU A 205 9.42 -1.58 -2.11
C LEU A 205 8.31 -1.65 -1.04
N GLN A 206 7.06 -1.25 -1.36
CA GLN A 206 5.92 -1.45 -0.46
C GLN A 206 5.69 -2.94 -0.16
N ALA A 207 5.72 -3.80 -1.18
CA ALA A 207 5.58 -5.24 -0.98
C ALA A 207 6.71 -5.82 -0.10
N SER A 208 7.95 -5.34 -0.29
CA SER A 208 9.10 -5.74 0.51
C SER A 208 8.91 -5.36 1.99
N GLU A 209 8.47 -4.12 2.28
CA GLU A 209 8.15 -3.69 3.64
C GLU A 209 7.02 -4.54 4.25
N ALA A 210 5.96 -4.85 3.48
CA ALA A 210 4.87 -5.70 3.94
C ALA A 210 5.34 -7.10 4.34
N ILE A 211 6.17 -7.73 3.52
CA ILE A 211 6.74 -9.04 3.80
C ILE A 211 7.61 -8.99 5.07
N LYS A 212 8.45 -7.97 5.22
CA LYS A 212 9.28 -7.79 6.42
C LYS A 212 8.44 -7.62 7.69
N GLU A 213 7.40 -6.80 7.65
CA GLU A 213 6.47 -6.60 8.78
C GLU A 213 5.75 -7.91 9.16
N ILE A 214 5.27 -8.69 8.18
CA ILE A 214 4.59 -9.97 8.42
C ILE A 214 5.55 -11.00 9.04
N LEU A 215 6.76 -11.08 8.52
CA LEU A 215 7.74 -12.04 8.98
C LEU A 215 8.38 -11.62 10.32
N GLY A 216 8.45 -10.33 10.59
CA GLY A 216 9.18 -9.74 11.72
C GLY A 216 10.70 -9.82 11.52
N ILE A 217 11.18 -9.57 10.31
CA ILE A 217 12.59 -9.67 9.92
C ILE A 217 13.14 -8.32 9.43
N GLY A 218 14.44 -8.10 9.60
CA GLY A 218 15.12 -6.88 9.18
C GLY A 218 14.61 -5.64 9.91
N GLU A 219 15.03 -4.46 9.44
CA GLU A 219 14.57 -3.16 9.93
C GLU A 219 13.55 -2.57 8.96
N THR A 220 12.41 -2.14 9.48
CA THR A 220 11.40 -1.42 8.70
C THR A 220 11.67 0.08 8.70
N VAL A 221 11.09 0.80 7.75
CA VAL A 221 11.28 2.26 7.63
C VAL A 221 10.25 3.05 8.44
N ALA A 222 9.90 2.56 9.64
CA ALA A 222 8.83 3.14 10.45
C ALA A 222 9.13 4.54 11.03
N ASP A 223 10.41 4.86 11.25
CA ASP A 223 10.90 6.16 11.71
C ASP A 223 11.64 6.93 10.61
N LYS A 224 11.54 6.48 9.38
CA LYS A 224 12.22 7.04 8.21
C LYS A 224 11.24 7.35 7.09
N LEU A 225 11.60 8.37 6.31
CA LEU A 225 11.09 8.59 4.96
C LEU A 225 12.20 8.17 3.99
N VAL A 226 11.94 7.16 3.19
CA VAL A 226 12.82 6.79 2.07
C VAL A 226 12.44 7.64 0.88
N ILE A 227 13.39 8.33 0.29
CA ILE A 227 13.24 9.12 -0.93
C ILE A 227 14.10 8.46 -2.00
N TYR A 228 13.49 8.11 -3.11
CA TYR A 228 14.15 7.55 -4.28
C TYR A 228 14.12 8.55 -5.43
N ASP A 229 15.28 8.94 -5.90
CA ASP A 229 15.46 9.74 -7.11
C ASP A 229 15.80 8.81 -8.27
N ALA A 230 14.88 8.69 -9.23
CA ALA A 230 15.02 7.75 -10.36
C ALA A 230 15.99 8.27 -11.43
N LEU A 231 16.29 9.57 -11.48
CA LEU A 231 17.27 10.11 -12.43
C LEU A 231 18.70 9.84 -11.98
N ASP A 232 18.96 10.07 -10.69
CA ASP A 232 20.29 9.88 -10.10
C ASP A 232 20.48 8.47 -9.50
N MET A 233 19.43 7.62 -9.49
CA MET A 233 19.45 6.29 -8.86
C MET A 233 19.84 6.34 -7.38
N LYS A 234 19.44 7.39 -6.67
CA LYS A 234 19.80 7.63 -5.28
C LYS A 234 18.66 7.31 -4.33
N PHE A 235 18.98 6.59 -3.26
CA PHE A 235 18.12 6.41 -2.11
C PHE A 235 18.61 7.24 -0.94
N ARG A 236 17.74 8.05 -0.37
CA ARG A 236 17.98 8.81 0.87
C ARG A 236 17.01 8.34 1.94
N LYS A 237 17.49 8.14 3.16
CA LYS A 237 16.67 7.89 4.34
C LYS A 237 16.71 9.12 5.23
N VAL A 238 15.57 9.77 5.39
CA VAL A 238 15.43 10.95 6.25
C VAL A 238 14.71 10.54 7.53
N SER A 239 15.21 10.95 8.68
CA SER A 239 14.57 10.69 9.96
C SER A 239 13.19 11.36 10.02
N ARG A 240 12.21 10.63 10.52
CA ARG A 240 10.84 11.08 10.69
C ARG A 240 10.42 10.94 12.15
N PRO A 241 10.75 11.93 13.01
CA PRO A 241 10.40 11.89 14.42
C PRO A 241 8.89 12.01 14.63
N LYS A 242 8.40 11.49 15.77
CA LYS A 242 7.03 11.72 16.19
C LYS A 242 6.86 13.18 16.60
N ASP A 243 5.84 13.83 16.05
CA ASP A 243 5.49 15.20 16.41
C ASP A 243 4.65 15.21 17.70
N PRO A 244 5.12 15.85 18.79
CA PRO A 244 4.36 15.96 20.02
C PRO A 244 3.08 16.79 19.89
N THR A 245 2.96 17.61 18.82
CA THR A 245 1.78 18.42 18.52
C THR A 245 0.87 17.79 17.50
N CYS A 246 1.16 16.56 17.04
CA CYS A 246 0.39 15.88 16.01
C CYS A 246 -1.10 15.85 16.34
N PRO A 247 -1.97 16.31 15.43
CA PRO A 247 -3.40 16.39 15.68
C PRO A 247 -4.10 15.03 15.81
N LEU A 248 -3.45 13.94 15.37
CA LEU A 248 -4.00 12.57 15.41
C LEU A 248 -3.35 11.72 16.53
N CYS A 249 -2.03 11.56 16.50
CA CYS A 249 -1.33 10.62 17.39
C CYS A 249 -0.55 11.29 18.52
N GLY A 250 -0.65 12.62 18.66
CA GLY A 250 -0.08 13.37 19.78
C GLY A 250 -0.79 13.12 21.11
N PRO A 251 -0.25 13.65 22.22
CA PRO A 251 -0.84 13.47 23.56
C PRO A 251 -2.19 14.18 23.72
N ASN A 252 -2.46 15.23 22.94
CA ASN A 252 -3.70 15.99 22.94
C ASN A 252 -4.34 15.99 21.54
N PRO A 253 -4.87 14.86 21.06
CA PRO A 253 -5.33 14.74 19.69
C PRO A 253 -6.61 15.56 19.47
N LYS A 254 -6.65 16.29 18.36
CA LYS A 254 -7.84 17.00 17.87
C LYS A 254 -8.75 16.08 17.06
N ILE A 255 -8.17 15.11 16.36
CA ILE A 255 -8.85 14.13 15.51
C ILE A 255 -9.17 12.92 16.37
N LYS A 256 -10.46 12.67 16.63
CA LYS A 256 -10.93 11.61 17.52
C LYS A 256 -11.68 10.49 16.79
N ASP A 257 -12.09 10.73 15.57
CA ASP A 257 -12.82 9.81 14.69
C ASP A 257 -12.62 10.20 13.21
N LEU A 258 -13.34 9.56 12.32
CA LEU A 258 -13.29 9.82 10.87
C LEU A 258 -14.35 10.82 10.37
N SER A 259 -14.96 11.62 11.25
CA SER A 259 -15.98 12.61 10.90
C SER A 259 -15.42 13.88 10.22
N LEU A 260 -14.11 13.97 10.04
CA LEU A 260 -13.48 15.08 9.31
C LEU A 260 -13.95 15.12 7.86
N ASP A 261 -14.06 16.33 7.34
CA ASP A 261 -14.15 16.51 5.90
C ASP A 261 -12.77 16.25 5.26
N TYR A 262 -12.63 15.09 4.63
CA TYR A 262 -11.43 14.72 3.87
C TYR A 262 -11.44 15.26 2.45
N THR A 263 -12.53 15.90 2.00
CA THR A 263 -12.62 16.48 0.67
C THR A 263 -11.71 17.71 0.56
N VAL A 264 -10.46 17.49 0.19
CA VAL A 264 -9.63 18.56 -0.35
C VAL A 264 -10.22 18.88 -1.72
N SER A 265 -10.99 19.97 -1.82
CA SER A 265 -11.59 20.38 -3.07
C SER A 265 -10.47 20.60 -4.10
N CYS A 266 -10.27 19.61 -4.98
CA CYS A 266 -9.65 19.86 -6.26
C CYS A 266 -10.65 20.70 -7.06
N THR A 267 -10.63 22.00 -6.85
CA THR A 267 -11.27 22.92 -7.80
C THR A 267 -10.40 22.89 -9.05
N ILE A 268 -10.96 22.31 -10.12
CA ILE A 268 -10.43 22.31 -11.48
C ILE A 268 -10.30 23.76 -11.97
#